data_7688ff3517cb2dc10fab99a9f3e008dc
#
_entry.id   7688ff3517cb2dc10fab99a9f3e008dc
#
_cell.length_a   1.000
_cell.length_b   1.000
_cell.length_c   1.000
_cell.angle_alpha   90.00
_cell.angle_beta   90.00
_cell.angle_gamma   90.00
#
_symmetry.space_group_name_H-M   'P 1'
#
loop_
_entity.id
_entity.type
_entity.pdbx_description
1 polymer ?
#
loop_
_entity_poly.entity_id
_entity_poly.type
_entity_poly.pdbx_seq_one_letter_code
_entity_poly.pdbx_strand_id
1 'polypeptide(L)'
;GELADIFDMDVQLLRHYDAKGLLVPQVRNSENKRRFYHFDQVYPLATIRYLRRLDYSLAQIKEFLHSNGLRDNLQMLSEQAEQMRRQSDELNAMIQIIQQKVEFIEREQAVSQRGKFYTRTFPRRAYLHIGEEINLFTHELFYFYPTIGFYRGVRKWFGAYLYDDQPIEVHRLSDVAEKQTVAYIPAGEYLCGYHYGPYLTIQNSIDQLIQEAARRNLPVDDCVITPNIVDQCCEGHPDNYIT
;
A
#
# COMPACT_ATOMS: atom_id res chain seq x y z
N GLY A 1 -6.18 11.35 -39.91
CA GLY A 1 -5.37 11.61 -41.10
C GLY A 1 -4.31 10.53 -41.26
N GLU A 2 -3.77 10.39 -42.46
CA GLU A 2 -2.88 9.27 -42.84
C GLU A 2 -1.81 8.89 -41.79
N LEU A 3 -1.11 9.88 -41.23
CA LEU A 3 -0.09 9.61 -40.18
C LEU A 3 -0.73 9.06 -38.91
N ALA A 4 -1.92 9.52 -38.51
CA ALA A 4 -2.63 9.01 -37.35
C ALA A 4 -3.11 7.57 -37.61
N ASP A 5 -3.57 7.28 -38.80
CA ASP A 5 -4.05 5.96 -39.19
C ASP A 5 -2.91 4.93 -39.21
N ILE A 6 -1.70 5.31 -39.71
CA ILE A 6 -0.51 4.46 -39.69
C ILE A 6 -0.16 4.01 -38.27
N PHE A 7 -0.33 4.88 -37.29
CA PHE A 7 0.03 4.63 -35.91
C PHE A 7 -1.16 4.20 -35.03
N ASP A 8 -2.34 3.99 -35.59
CA ASP A 8 -3.57 3.69 -34.86
C ASP A 8 -3.75 4.62 -33.66
N MET A 9 -3.81 5.93 -33.94
CA MET A 9 -3.88 6.96 -32.93
C MET A 9 -4.87 8.06 -33.25
N ASP A 10 -5.39 8.75 -32.21
CA ASP A 10 -6.29 9.88 -32.43
C ASP A 10 -5.53 11.06 -33.09
N VAL A 11 -6.14 11.67 -34.09
CA VAL A 11 -5.66 12.90 -34.77
C VAL A 11 -5.49 14.04 -33.74
N GLN A 12 -6.30 14.09 -32.68
CA GLN A 12 -6.17 15.10 -31.65
C GLN A 12 -4.84 14.97 -30.88
N LEU A 13 -4.32 13.76 -30.74
CA LEU A 13 -3.03 13.53 -30.10
C LEU A 13 -1.88 14.11 -30.95
N LEU A 14 -1.95 13.98 -32.27
CA LEU A 14 -0.99 14.66 -33.15
C LEU A 14 -1.08 16.18 -33.09
N ARG A 15 -2.30 16.72 -32.97
CA ARG A 15 -2.50 18.15 -32.71
C ARG A 15 -1.92 18.61 -31.40
N HIS A 16 -2.03 17.78 -30.36
CA HIS A 16 -1.44 18.06 -29.08
C HIS A 16 0.09 18.05 -29.14
N TYR A 17 0.70 17.08 -29.82
CA TYR A 17 2.15 17.04 -30.03
C TYR A 17 2.67 18.25 -30.80
N ASP A 18 1.94 18.69 -31.83
CA ASP A 18 2.21 19.92 -32.57
C ASP A 18 2.14 21.16 -31.65
N ALA A 19 1.07 21.28 -30.86
CA ALA A 19 0.89 22.41 -29.92
C ALA A 19 1.98 22.46 -28.84
N LYS A 20 2.51 21.32 -28.43
CA LYS A 20 3.63 21.21 -27.48
C LYS A 20 5.02 21.35 -28.12
N GLY A 21 5.07 21.49 -29.43
CA GLY A 21 6.33 21.56 -30.19
C GLY A 21 7.14 20.25 -30.14
N LEU A 22 6.45 19.12 -29.94
CA LEU A 22 7.08 17.80 -29.88
C LEU A 22 7.16 17.16 -31.27
N LEU A 23 6.12 17.33 -32.10
CA LEU A 23 6.08 16.92 -33.48
C LEU A 23 5.39 18.00 -34.34
N VAL A 24 6.18 18.93 -34.87
CA VAL A 24 5.68 20.06 -35.66
C VAL A 24 5.54 19.63 -37.11
N PRO A 25 4.36 19.81 -37.74
CA PRO A 25 4.17 19.46 -39.19
C PRO A 25 5.07 20.31 -40.04
N GLN A 26 5.64 19.73 -41.09
CA GLN A 26 6.52 20.43 -42.00
C GLN A 26 5.81 21.53 -42.78
N VAL A 27 4.54 21.28 -43.17
CA VAL A 27 3.71 22.25 -43.90
C VAL A 27 2.34 22.37 -43.23
N ARG A 28 1.86 23.61 -43.14
CA ARG A 28 0.48 23.91 -42.77
C ARG A 28 -0.18 24.65 -43.92
N ASN A 29 -1.28 24.13 -44.42
CA ASN A 29 -2.07 24.82 -45.43
C ASN A 29 -2.67 26.09 -44.81
N SER A 30 -2.47 27.25 -45.48
CA SER A 30 -2.94 28.55 -44.98
C SER A 30 -4.46 28.71 -44.99
N GLU A 31 -5.13 28.05 -45.92
CA GLU A 31 -6.58 28.21 -46.13
C GLU A 31 -7.41 27.34 -45.19
N ASN A 32 -7.06 26.04 -45.09
CA ASN A 32 -7.86 25.06 -44.37
C ASN A 32 -7.20 24.54 -43.07
N LYS A 33 -6.04 25.09 -42.71
CA LYS A 33 -5.28 24.72 -41.49
C LYS A 33 -4.86 23.24 -41.43
N ARG A 34 -4.91 22.49 -42.56
CA ARG A 34 -4.48 21.09 -42.61
C ARG A 34 -2.97 20.99 -42.38
N ARG A 35 -2.59 19.95 -41.63
CA ARG A 35 -1.21 19.62 -41.28
C ARG A 35 -0.69 18.53 -42.20
N PHE A 36 0.47 18.77 -42.78
CA PHE A 36 1.15 17.79 -43.62
C PHE A 36 2.49 17.44 -42.97
N TYR A 37 2.67 16.15 -42.71
CA TYR A 37 3.87 15.59 -42.13
C TYR A 37 4.67 14.92 -43.25
N HIS A 38 6.01 15.15 -43.26
CA HIS A 38 6.89 14.44 -44.16
C HIS A 38 7.10 13.02 -43.67
N PHE A 39 7.45 12.10 -44.57
CA PHE A 39 7.66 10.70 -44.22
C PHE A 39 8.73 10.53 -43.13
N ASP A 40 9.78 11.33 -43.11
CA ASP A 40 10.82 11.28 -42.08
C ASP A 40 10.28 11.57 -40.67
N GLN A 41 9.11 12.20 -40.54
CA GLN A 41 8.48 12.49 -39.27
C GLN A 41 7.81 11.26 -38.63
N VAL A 42 7.72 10.16 -39.39
CA VAL A 42 7.30 8.84 -38.84
C VAL A 42 8.25 8.36 -37.78
N TYR A 43 9.58 8.56 -37.94
CA TYR A 43 10.59 8.12 -36.95
C TYR A 43 10.48 8.85 -35.64
N PRO A 44 10.47 10.21 -35.57
CA PRO A 44 10.21 10.91 -34.32
C PRO A 44 8.89 10.52 -33.65
N LEU A 45 7.82 10.31 -34.43
CA LEU A 45 6.55 9.88 -33.88
C LEU A 45 6.65 8.48 -33.24
N ALA A 46 7.34 7.56 -33.88
CA ALA A 46 7.61 6.23 -33.33
C ALA A 46 8.39 6.31 -32.02
N THR A 47 9.42 7.18 -31.97
CA THR A 47 10.20 7.43 -30.75
C THR A 47 9.34 8.02 -29.64
N ILE A 48 8.49 9.00 -29.94
CA ILE A 48 7.54 9.58 -28.96
C ILE A 48 6.65 8.48 -28.38
N ARG A 49 6.07 7.62 -29.22
CA ARG A 49 5.22 6.51 -28.77
C ARG A 49 5.98 5.51 -27.91
N TYR A 50 7.18 5.15 -28.30
CA TYR A 50 8.04 4.25 -27.53
C TYR A 50 8.31 4.81 -26.14
N LEU A 51 8.74 6.07 -26.04
CA LEU A 51 9.04 6.70 -24.76
C LEU A 51 7.78 6.90 -23.89
N ARG A 52 6.63 7.20 -24.51
CA ARG A 52 5.34 7.25 -23.78
C ARG A 52 4.96 5.90 -23.17
N ARG A 53 5.28 4.78 -23.82
CA ARG A 53 5.08 3.44 -23.24
C ARG A 53 6.01 3.13 -22.08
N LEU A 54 7.10 3.86 -21.97
CA LEU A 54 8.02 3.83 -20.83
C LEU A 54 7.71 4.92 -19.78
N ASP A 55 6.51 5.50 -19.81
CA ASP A 55 6.02 6.53 -18.89
C ASP A 55 6.80 7.85 -18.88
N TYR A 56 7.59 8.14 -19.93
CA TYR A 56 8.21 9.45 -20.07
C TYR A 56 7.15 10.55 -20.22
N SER A 57 7.32 11.66 -19.49
CA SER A 57 6.57 12.89 -19.70
C SER A 57 6.90 13.53 -21.05
N LEU A 58 6.00 14.37 -21.56
CA LEU A 58 6.26 15.08 -22.83
C LEU A 58 7.51 15.99 -22.76
N ALA A 59 7.84 16.52 -21.58
CA ALA A 59 9.04 17.31 -21.36
C ALA A 59 10.30 16.46 -21.52
N GLN A 60 10.35 15.31 -20.87
CA GLN A 60 11.47 14.36 -20.98
C GLN A 60 11.62 13.81 -22.41
N ILE A 61 10.51 13.55 -23.12
CA ILE A 61 10.55 13.13 -24.52
C ILE A 61 11.14 14.24 -25.40
N LYS A 62 10.79 15.49 -25.14
CA LYS A 62 11.36 16.62 -25.86
C LYS A 62 12.85 16.74 -25.61
N GLU A 63 13.30 16.56 -24.38
CA GLU A 63 14.71 16.52 -24.02
C GLU A 63 15.44 15.38 -24.73
N PHE A 64 14.89 14.17 -24.72
CA PHE A 64 15.43 13.01 -25.41
C PHE A 64 15.61 13.24 -26.92
N LEU A 65 14.60 13.82 -27.59
CA LEU A 65 14.64 14.12 -29.02
C LEU A 65 15.65 15.23 -29.38
N HIS A 66 16.00 16.09 -28.45
CA HIS A 66 16.93 17.21 -28.62
C HIS A 66 18.29 16.98 -27.92
N SER A 67 18.48 15.79 -27.35
CA SER A 67 19.74 15.46 -26.67
C SER A 67 20.95 15.50 -27.60
N ASN A 68 22.12 15.80 -27.03
CA ASN A 68 23.34 15.97 -27.80
C ASN A 68 24.04 14.66 -28.17
N GLY A 69 23.44 13.50 -27.93
CA GLY A 69 24.05 12.25 -28.34
C GLY A 69 23.52 10.98 -27.70
N LEU A 70 24.01 9.86 -28.20
CA LEU A 70 23.63 8.51 -27.80
C LEU A 70 23.87 8.28 -26.28
N ARG A 71 24.93 8.83 -25.71
CA ARG A 71 25.30 8.64 -24.30
C ARG A 71 24.22 9.16 -23.38
N ASP A 72 23.72 10.37 -23.63
CA ASP A 72 22.70 11.02 -22.79
C ASP A 72 21.39 10.24 -22.87
N ASN A 73 21.00 9.79 -24.06
CA ASN A 73 19.82 8.98 -24.28
C ASN A 73 19.91 7.62 -23.58
N LEU A 74 21.06 6.96 -23.62
CA LEU A 74 21.28 5.70 -22.90
C LEU A 74 21.22 5.88 -21.38
N GLN A 75 21.74 7.00 -20.87
CA GLN A 75 21.61 7.33 -19.47
C GLN A 75 20.15 7.53 -19.06
N MET A 76 19.39 8.33 -19.80
CA MET A 76 17.96 8.53 -19.55
C MET A 76 17.17 7.21 -19.55
N LEU A 77 17.43 6.32 -20.51
CA LEU A 77 16.79 5.00 -20.56
C LEU A 77 17.17 4.12 -19.35
N SER A 78 18.43 4.18 -18.90
CA SER A 78 18.89 3.42 -17.73
C SER A 78 18.25 3.93 -16.45
N GLU A 79 18.14 5.24 -16.28
CA GLU A 79 17.47 5.88 -15.13
C GLU A 79 15.98 5.51 -15.08
N GLN A 80 15.32 5.51 -16.23
CA GLN A 80 13.91 5.09 -16.32
C GLN A 80 13.72 3.60 -15.97
N ALA A 81 14.59 2.74 -16.47
CA ALA A 81 14.54 1.31 -16.14
C ALA A 81 14.72 1.09 -14.64
N GLU A 82 15.60 1.84 -13.99
CA GLU A 82 15.80 1.76 -12.55
C GLU A 82 14.61 2.30 -11.75
N GLN A 83 13.96 3.37 -12.23
CA GLN A 83 12.72 3.87 -11.64
C GLN A 83 11.58 2.84 -11.73
N MET A 84 11.42 2.20 -12.89
CA MET A 84 10.43 1.14 -13.07
C MET A 84 10.68 -0.08 -12.17
N ARG A 85 11.96 -0.44 -11.95
CA ARG A 85 12.31 -1.50 -10.99
C ARG A 85 11.88 -1.13 -9.58
N ARG A 86 12.20 0.08 -9.12
CA ARG A 86 11.77 0.55 -7.79
C ARG A 86 10.24 0.48 -7.63
N GLN A 87 9.49 0.95 -8.62
CA GLN A 87 8.03 0.86 -8.61
C GLN A 87 7.53 -0.59 -8.57
N SER A 88 8.18 -1.48 -9.33
CA SER A 88 7.84 -2.91 -9.31
C SER A 88 8.11 -3.54 -7.93
N ASP A 89 9.24 -3.21 -7.30
CA ASP A 89 9.59 -3.69 -5.98
C ASP A 89 8.59 -3.21 -4.91
N GLU A 90 8.16 -1.94 -4.99
CA GLU A 90 7.14 -1.36 -4.12
C GLU A 90 5.79 -2.08 -4.27
N LEU A 91 5.35 -2.31 -5.52
CA LEU A 91 4.12 -3.06 -5.78
C LEU A 91 4.18 -4.49 -5.28
N ASN A 92 5.31 -5.17 -5.46
CA ASN A 92 5.51 -6.53 -4.96
C ASN A 92 5.45 -6.57 -3.42
N ALA A 93 6.04 -5.59 -2.74
CA ALA A 93 5.95 -5.48 -1.29
C ALA A 93 4.50 -5.29 -0.81
N MET A 94 3.73 -4.43 -1.48
CA MET A 94 2.29 -4.24 -1.18
C MET A 94 1.48 -5.54 -1.38
N ILE A 95 1.74 -6.27 -2.48
CA ILE A 95 1.08 -7.55 -2.76
C ILE A 95 1.34 -8.54 -1.62
N GLN A 96 2.57 -8.66 -1.15
CA GLN A 96 2.92 -9.55 -0.05
C GLN A 96 2.17 -9.19 1.24
N ILE A 97 2.09 -7.91 1.59
CA ILE A 97 1.37 -7.46 2.78
C ILE A 97 -0.13 -7.78 2.67
N ILE A 98 -0.74 -7.53 1.50
CA ILE A 98 -2.15 -7.87 1.27
C ILE A 98 -2.38 -9.38 1.42
N GLN A 99 -1.50 -10.20 0.86
CA GLN A 99 -1.59 -11.66 0.99
C GLN A 99 -1.49 -12.11 2.46
N GLN A 100 -0.53 -11.58 3.21
CA GLN A 100 -0.40 -11.84 4.64
C GLN A 100 -1.64 -11.42 5.44
N LYS A 101 -2.25 -10.27 5.09
CA LYS A 101 -3.52 -9.82 5.71
C LYS A 101 -4.64 -10.81 5.45
N VAL A 102 -4.80 -11.27 4.21
CA VAL A 102 -5.82 -12.27 3.85
C VAL A 102 -5.61 -13.57 4.64
N GLU A 103 -4.40 -14.13 4.61
CA GLU A 103 -4.06 -15.35 5.34
C GLU A 103 -4.29 -15.23 6.85
N PHE A 104 -3.94 -14.08 7.43
CA PHE A 104 -4.18 -13.81 8.85
C PHE A 104 -5.67 -13.82 9.18
N ILE A 105 -6.50 -13.13 8.39
CA ILE A 105 -7.94 -13.06 8.58
C ILE A 105 -8.57 -14.45 8.45
N GLU A 106 -8.26 -15.18 7.38
CA GLU A 106 -8.79 -16.53 7.13
C GLU A 106 -8.43 -17.50 8.25
N ARG A 107 -7.18 -17.49 8.70
CA ARG A 107 -6.70 -18.34 9.79
C ARG A 107 -7.43 -18.04 11.10
N GLU A 108 -7.57 -16.79 11.47
CA GLU A 108 -8.21 -16.42 12.72
C GLU A 108 -9.74 -16.60 12.66
N GLN A 109 -10.38 -16.33 11.53
CA GLN A 109 -11.81 -16.62 11.35
C GLN A 109 -12.13 -18.11 11.47
N ALA A 110 -11.27 -18.98 10.93
CA ALA A 110 -11.48 -20.42 10.98
C ALA A 110 -11.53 -20.99 12.41
N VAL A 111 -10.86 -20.34 13.36
CA VAL A 111 -10.80 -20.76 14.77
C VAL A 111 -11.65 -19.91 15.70
N SER A 112 -12.17 -18.78 15.21
CA SER A 112 -12.93 -17.83 16.02
C SER A 112 -14.28 -18.44 16.45
N GLN A 113 -14.63 -18.34 17.75
CA GLN A 113 -15.89 -18.81 18.31
C GLN A 113 -16.43 -17.80 19.31
N ARG A 114 -17.66 -17.34 19.09
CA ARG A 114 -18.35 -16.41 20.01
C ARG A 114 -18.48 -17.00 21.41
N GLY A 115 -18.16 -16.20 22.43
CA GLY A 115 -18.41 -16.52 23.83
C GLY A 115 -17.56 -17.67 24.38
N LYS A 116 -16.54 -18.11 23.67
CA LYS A 116 -15.62 -19.13 24.15
C LYS A 116 -14.27 -18.53 24.52
N PHE A 117 -13.77 -18.95 25.69
CA PHE A 117 -12.43 -18.64 26.17
C PHE A 117 -11.56 -19.88 26.14
N TYR A 118 -10.37 -19.75 25.60
CA TYR A 118 -9.42 -20.84 25.45
C TYR A 118 -7.99 -20.35 25.72
N THR A 119 -7.09 -21.26 25.98
CA THR A 119 -5.67 -20.95 26.16
C THR A 119 -4.92 -21.28 24.87
N ARG A 120 -4.06 -20.36 24.45
CA ARG A 120 -3.22 -20.51 23.24
C ARG A 120 -1.79 -20.06 23.53
N THR A 121 -0.82 -20.85 23.09
CA THR A 121 0.58 -20.46 23.15
C THR A 121 0.96 -19.71 21.88
N PHE A 122 1.60 -18.57 22.07
CA PHE A 122 2.10 -17.75 20.96
C PHE A 122 3.62 -17.61 21.04
N PRO A 123 4.31 -17.56 19.91
CA PRO A 123 5.70 -17.11 19.85
C PRO A 123 5.79 -15.64 20.21
N ARG A 124 7.02 -15.11 20.29
CA ARG A 124 7.24 -13.66 20.36
C ARG A 124 6.67 -12.99 19.11
N ARG A 125 5.91 -11.93 19.26
CA ARG A 125 5.23 -11.22 18.16
C ARG A 125 5.68 -9.76 18.14
N ALA A 126 5.98 -9.25 16.96
CA ALA A 126 6.39 -7.86 16.78
C ALA A 126 5.20 -6.94 16.51
N TYR A 127 5.30 -5.69 16.93
CA TYR A 127 4.38 -4.63 16.54
C TYR A 127 5.11 -3.29 16.49
N LEU A 128 4.61 -2.37 15.66
CA LEU A 128 5.05 -0.99 15.64
C LEU A 128 4.26 -0.20 16.67
N HIS A 129 4.96 0.43 17.61
CA HIS A 129 4.33 1.26 18.63
C HIS A 129 3.90 2.61 18.04
N ILE A 130 2.60 2.92 18.07
CA ILE A 130 2.03 4.17 17.52
C ILE A 130 1.66 5.14 18.66
N GLY A 131 1.21 4.61 19.81
CA GLY A 131 0.83 5.40 20.96
C GLY A 131 -0.67 5.66 21.08
N GLU A 132 -1.10 6.91 21.02
CA GLU A 132 -2.52 7.28 21.18
C GLU A 132 -3.36 6.93 19.95
N GLU A 133 -4.65 6.66 20.15
CA GLU A 133 -5.60 6.23 19.13
C GLU A 133 -5.67 7.21 17.96
N ILE A 134 -5.61 8.52 18.22
CA ILE A 134 -5.67 9.53 17.17
C ILE A 134 -4.52 9.41 16.16
N ASN A 135 -3.38 8.92 16.59
CA ASN A 135 -2.21 8.75 15.75
C ASN A 135 -2.37 7.61 14.73
N LEU A 136 -3.28 6.65 14.97
CA LEU A 136 -3.57 5.58 14.00
C LEU A 136 -3.97 6.14 12.65
N PHE A 137 -4.80 7.19 12.64
CA PHE A 137 -5.36 7.76 11.41
C PHE A 137 -4.37 8.60 10.61
N THR A 138 -3.22 8.91 11.19
CA THR A 138 -2.15 9.68 10.52
C THR A 138 -1.08 8.79 9.89
N HIS A 139 -1.18 7.46 10.07
CA HIS A 139 -0.20 6.50 9.57
C HIS A 139 -0.79 5.61 8.49
N GLU A 140 -0.16 5.56 7.32
CA GLU A 140 -0.56 4.67 6.22
C GLU A 140 -0.51 3.19 6.60
N LEU A 141 0.36 2.81 7.54
CA LEU A 141 0.46 1.45 8.09
C LEU A 141 -0.87 0.92 8.63
N PHE A 142 -1.73 1.80 9.12
CA PHE A 142 -3.08 1.45 9.59
C PHE A 142 -3.94 0.75 8.53
N TYR A 143 -3.75 1.05 7.25
CA TYR A 143 -4.53 0.42 6.17
C TYR A 143 -4.04 -0.99 5.83
N PHE A 144 -2.77 -1.28 6.08
CA PHE A 144 -2.13 -2.51 5.64
C PHE A 144 -1.96 -3.54 6.76
N TYR A 145 -1.73 -3.08 7.99
CA TYR A 145 -1.50 -3.95 9.15
C TYR A 145 -2.68 -3.88 10.13
N PRO A 146 -3.03 -5.01 10.79
CA PRO A 146 -4.05 -4.99 11.83
C PRO A 146 -3.66 -4.00 12.93
N THR A 147 -4.59 -3.18 13.35
CA THR A 147 -4.43 -2.41 14.57
C THR A 147 -4.36 -3.35 15.76
N ILE A 148 -3.44 -3.10 16.66
CA ILE A 148 -3.37 -3.79 17.94
C ILE A 148 -3.54 -2.79 19.08
N GLY A 149 -4.47 -3.06 19.97
CA GLY A 149 -4.72 -2.27 21.17
C GLY A 149 -4.16 -2.95 22.42
N PHE A 150 -3.69 -2.16 23.35
CA PHE A 150 -3.21 -2.58 24.65
C PHE A 150 -3.99 -1.84 25.73
N TYR A 151 -4.58 -2.58 26.66
CA TYR A 151 -5.43 -2.06 27.73
C TYR A 151 -4.84 -2.49 29.07
N ARG A 152 -4.42 -1.50 29.88
CA ARG A 152 -3.91 -1.72 31.23
C ARG A 152 -4.59 -0.75 32.21
N GLY A 153 -5.62 -1.22 32.89
CA GLY A 153 -6.48 -0.36 33.69
C GLY A 153 -7.09 0.75 32.84
N VAL A 154 -6.85 2.01 33.22
CA VAL A 154 -7.31 3.19 32.48
C VAL A 154 -6.40 3.59 31.31
N ARG A 155 -5.22 3.00 31.22
CA ARG A 155 -4.27 3.31 30.14
C ARG A 155 -4.55 2.46 28.94
N LYS A 156 -4.55 3.09 27.77
CA LYS A 156 -4.61 2.39 26.48
C LYS A 156 -3.58 2.98 25.52
N TRP A 157 -2.99 2.12 24.71
CA TRP A 157 -2.12 2.54 23.59
C TRP A 157 -2.28 1.57 22.44
N PHE A 158 -1.84 1.98 21.28
CA PHE A 158 -2.07 1.27 20.03
C PHE A 158 -0.78 1.08 19.26
N GLY A 159 -0.84 0.13 18.32
CA GLY A 159 0.23 -0.18 17.40
C GLY A 159 -0.30 -0.81 16.12
N ALA A 160 0.62 -1.11 15.21
CA ALA A 160 0.36 -1.93 14.05
C ALA A 160 0.96 -3.32 14.29
N TYR A 161 0.13 -4.37 14.25
CA TYR A 161 0.55 -5.76 14.41
C TYR A 161 1.28 -6.23 13.17
N LEU A 162 2.46 -6.78 13.35
CA LEU A 162 3.30 -7.26 12.27
C LEU A 162 3.08 -8.76 12.07
N TYR A 163 2.74 -9.13 10.82
CA TYR A 163 2.56 -10.53 10.45
C TYR A 163 3.92 -11.24 10.48
N ASP A 164 4.07 -12.25 11.31
CA ASP A 164 5.27 -13.07 11.51
C ASP A 164 6.57 -12.29 11.84
N ASP A 165 7.57 -12.95 12.40
CA ASP A 165 8.88 -12.39 12.81
C ASP A 165 9.78 -11.96 11.61
N GLN A 166 9.20 -11.76 10.44
CA GLN A 166 9.94 -11.26 9.29
C GLN A 166 10.44 -9.84 9.58
N PRO A 167 11.73 -9.55 9.38
CA PRO A 167 12.22 -8.20 9.43
C PRO A 167 11.50 -7.43 8.32
N ILE A 168 10.55 -6.59 8.75
CA ILE A 168 9.81 -5.79 7.81
C ILE A 168 10.80 -4.87 7.14
N GLU A 169 10.90 -5.00 5.84
CA GLU A 169 11.34 -3.91 5.00
C GLU A 169 10.24 -2.82 4.98
N VAL A 170 9.78 -2.42 6.16
CA VAL A 170 8.84 -1.30 6.41
C VAL A 170 9.39 -0.01 5.81
N HIS A 171 10.70 0.04 5.59
CA HIS A 171 11.41 1.16 4.96
C HIS A 171 10.92 1.52 3.56
N ARG A 172 10.11 0.67 2.93
CA ARG A 172 9.59 0.93 1.58
C ARG A 172 8.17 1.49 1.54
N LEU A 173 7.42 1.46 2.65
CA LEU A 173 6.02 1.89 2.63
C LEU A 173 5.81 3.35 3.02
N SER A 174 6.71 3.97 3.74
CA SER A 174 6.73 5.43 3.98
C SER A 174 7.95 5.87 4.79
N ASP A 175 8.36 7.13 4.65
CA ASP A 175 9.33 7.83 5.52
C ASP A 175 8.89 7.86 7.02
N VAL A 176 7.66 7.45 7.29
CA VAL A 176 7.05 7.41 8.62
C VAL A 176 7.53 6.19 9.41
N ALA A 177 7.80 5.08 8.74
CA ALA A 177 8.27 3.85 9.39
C ALA A 177 9.69 4.00 9.99
N GLU A 178 10.53 4.86 9.43
CA GLU A 178 11.88 5.12 9.97
C GLU A 178 11.87 5.72 11.39
N LYS A 179 10.75 6.29 11.82
CA LYS A 179 10.60 6.92 13.15
C LYS A 179 9.87 6.04 14.17
N GLN A 180 9.35 4.88 13.76
CA GLN A 180 8.57 4.03 14.64
C GLN A 180 9.44 3.01 15.38
N THR A 181 9.15 2.82 16.67
CA THR A 181 9.85 1.81 17.47
C THR A 181 9.18 0.46 17.34
N VAL A 182 9.92 -0.54 16.89
CA VAL A 182 9.47 -1.93 16.94
C VAL A 182 9.48 -2.39 18.40
N ALA A 183 8.33 -2.83 18.86
CA ALA A 183 8.16 -3.42 20.19
C ALA A 183 7.71 -4.89 20.06
N TYR A 184 7.74 -5.62 21.15
CA TYR A 184 7.48 -7.05 21.13
C TYR A 184 6.49 -7.45 22.21
N ILE A 185 5.56 -8.34 21.81
CA ILE A 185 4.72 -9.09 22.72
C ILE A 185 5.49 -10.36 23.07
N PRO A 186 5.72 -10.68 24.35
CA PRO A 186 6.47 -11.86 24.75
C PRO A 186 5.88 -13.16 24.21
N ALA A 187 6.73 -14.16 24.02
CA ALA A 187 6.26 -15.53 23.85
C ALA A 187 5.64 -16.02 25.15
N GLY A 188 4.59 -16.83 25.06
CA GLY A 188 3.93 -17.37 26.25
C GLY A 188 2.58 -17.97 25.97
N GLU A 189 1.94 -18.40 27.03
CA GLU A 189 0.58 -18.89 27.03
C GLU A 189 -0.38 -17.75 27.39
N TYR A 190 -1.43 -17.58 26.61
CA TYR A 190 -2.41 -16.50 26.74
C TYR A 190 -3.82 -17.05 26.86
N LEU A 191 -4.60 -16.50 27.78
CA LEU A 191 -6.06 -16.69 27.77
C LEU A 191 -6.65 -15.81 26.67
N CYS A 192 -7.39 -16.40 25.76
CA CYS A 192 -7.93 -15.75 24.57
C CYS A 192 -9.44 -15.85 24.50
N GLY A 193 -10.06 -14.88 23.87
CA GLY A 193 -11.46 -14.86 23.47
C GLY A 193 -11.62 -13.93 22.28
N TYR A 194 -12.73 -14.04 21.55
CA TYR A 194 -13.01 -13.16 20.43
C TYR A 194 -14.12 -12.17 20.77
N HIS A 195 -13.88 -10.91 20.44
CA HIS A 195 -14.91 -9.89 20.43
C HIS A 195 -15.50 -9.79 19.01
N TYR A 196 -16.83 -9.75 18.91
CA TYR A 196 -17.56 -9.53 17.67
C TYR A 196 -18.41 -8.29 17.79
N GLY A 197 -18.24 -7.35 16.90
CA GLY A 197 -18.99 -6.12 16.85
C GLY A 197 -18.13 -4.85 16.95
N PRO A 198 -18.79 -3.70 17.15
CA PRO A 198 -18.13 -2.40 17.15
C PRO A 198 -17.09 -2.26 18.28
N TYR A 199 -15.99 -1.56 18.01
CA TYR A 199 -14.96 -1.28 19.03
C TYR A 199 -15.47 -0.59 20.29
N LEU A 200 -16.58 0.15 20.19
CA LEU A 200 -17.23 0.78 21.34
C LEU A 200 -17.69 -0.21 22.40
N THR A 201 -17.92 -1.46 22.04
CA THR A 201 -18.40 -2.51 22.94
C THR A 201 -17.29 -3.45 23.41
N ILE A 202 -16.04 -3.24 22.99
CA ILE A 202 -14.90 -4.13 23.29
C ILE A 202 -14.65 -4.26 24.80
N GLN A 203 -14.94 -3.20 25.57
CA GLN A 203 -14.74 -3.22 27.02
C GLN A 203 -15.52 -4.34 27.69
N ASN A 204 -16.74 -4.63 27.21
CA ASN A 204 -17.54 -5.73 27.75
C ASN A 204 -16.84 -7.08 27.58
N SER A 205 -16.18 -7.30 26.45
CA SER A 205 -15.44 -8.55 26.19
C SER A 205 -14.15 -8.62 26.99
N ILE A 206 -13.46 -7.49 27.19
CA ILE A 206 -12.30 -7.39 28.08
C ILE A 206 -12.69 -7.76 29.50
N ASP A 207 -13.79 -7.20 30.04
CA ASP A 207 -14.26 -7.48 31.38
C ASP A 207 -14.64 -8.96 31.56
N GLN A 208 -15.27 -9.57 30.56
CA GLN A 208 -15.57 -11.01 30.54
C GLN A 208 -14.30 -11.86 30.54
N LEU A 209 -13.27 -11.49 29.76
CA LEU A 209 -11.99 -12.18 29.73
C LEU A 209 -11.28 -12.14 31.09
N ILE A 210 -11.27 -10.98 31.74
CA ILE A 210 -10.69 -10.80 33.08
C ILE A 210 -11.46 -11.64 34.12
N GLN A 211 -12.79 -11.65 34.08
CA GLN A 211 -13.61 -12.48 34.96
C GLN A 211 -13.33 -13.97 34.76
N GLU A 212 -13.16 -14.41 33.50
CA GLU A 212 -12.86 -15.80 33.19
C GLU A 212 -11.47 -16.20 33.70
N ALA A 213 -10.47 -15.31 33.58
CA ALA A 213 -9.14 -15.53 34.16
C ALA A 213 -9.21 -15.71 35.67
N ALA A 214 -9.96 -14.85 36.36
CA ALA A 214 -10.17 -14.95 37.83
C ALA A 214 -10.91 -16.26 38.20
N ARG A 215 -11.94 -16.64 37.44
CA ARG A 215 -12.68 -17.88 37.68
C ARG A 215 -11.80 -19.12 37.53
N ARG A 216 -10.82 -19.10 36.64
CA ARG A 216 -9.84 -20.19 36.43
C ARG A 216 -8.63 -20.10 37.36
N ASN A 217 -8.54 -19.08 38.19
CA ASN A 217 -7.38 -18.79 39.06
C ASN A 217 -6.07 -18.72 38.24
N LEU A 218 -6.10 -18.12 37.04
CA LEU A 218 -4.92 -18.00 36.24
C LEU A 218 -4.08 -16.79 36.67
N PRO A 219 -2.74 -16.94 36.81
CA PRO A 219 -1.86 -15.82 36.99
C PRO A 219 -1.71 -15.05 35.69
N VAL A 220 -2.44 -13.96 35.51
CA VAL A 220 -2.40 -13.14 34.32
C VAL A 220 -1.77 -11.78 34.56
N ASP A 221 -1.11 -11.21 33.55
CA ASP A 221 -0.72 -9.80 33.57
C ASP A 221 -1.99 -8.92 33.50
N ASP A 222 -1.88 -7.69 33.99
CA ASP A 222 -2.95 -6.70 33.96
C ASP A 222 -3.18 -6.06 32.58
N CYS A 223 -2.44 -6.50 31.55
CA CYS A 223 -2.51 -5.99 30.19
C CYS A 223 -3.31 -6.91 29.27
N VAL A 224 -4.40 -6.42 28.74
CA VAL A 224 -5.17 -7.11 27.69
C VAL A 224 -4.71 -6.59 26.30
N ILE A 225 -4.48 -7.51 25.39
CA ILE A 225 -3.97 -7.23 24.04
C ILE A 225 -5.04 -7.60 23.02
N THR A 226 -5.37 -6.68 22.15
CA THR A 226 -6.52 -6.79 21.25
C THR A 226 -6.11 -6.53 19.78
N PRO A 227 -5.61 -7.55 19.06
CA PRO A 227 -5.38 -7.41 17.62
C PRO A 227 -6.71 -7.41 16.86
N ASN A 228 -6.93 -6.40 16.02
CA ASN A 228 -8.10 -6.36 15.15
C ASN A 228 -7.88 -7.34 13.99
N ILE A 229 -8.74 -8.35 13.89
CA ILE A 229 -8.66 -9.39 12.87
C ILE A 229 -9.45 -8.96 11.65
N VAL A 230 -10.71 -8.58 11.84
CA VAL A 230 -11.60 -8.01 10.81
C VAL A 230 -11.97 -6.60 11.24
N ASP A 231 -11.54 -5.63 10.47
CA ASP A 231 -11.68 -4.21 10.75
C ASP A 231 -12.34 -3.45 9.60
N GLN A 232 -12.50 -2.14 9.74
CA GLN A 232 -13.08 -1.24 8.73
C GLN A 232 -12.31 -1.21 7.39
N CYS A 233 -11.09 -1.72 7.34
CA CYS A 233 -10.32 -1.79 6.09
C CYS A 233 -10.71 -2.99 5.21
N CYS A 234 -11.47 -3.94 5.74
CA CYS A 234 -11.90 -5.14 5.04
C CYS A 234 -13.40 -5.46 5.18
N GLU A 235 -14.10 -4.82 6.12
CA GLU A 235 -15.54 -5.04 6.37
C GLU A 235 -16.27 -3.70 6.59
N GLY A 236 -17.34 -3.46 5.85
CA GLY A 236 -18.10 -2.21 5.90
C GLY A 236 -19.09 -2.11 7.08
N HIS A 237 -19.46 -3.23 7.71
CA HIS A 237 -20.44 -3.26 8.79
C HIS A 237 -19.77 -3.53 10.14
N PRO A 238 -19.80 -2.57 11.08
CA PRO A 238 -19.14 -2.73 12.38
C PRO A 238 -19.57 -3.96 13.20
N ASP A 239 -20.79 -4.45 13.01
CA ASP A 239 -21.30 -5.65 13.69
C ASP A 239 -20.56 -6.93 13.28
N ASN A 240 -19.83 -6.90 12.17
CA ASN A 240 -19.05 -8.02 11.65
C ASN A 240 -17.56 -7.92 12.01
N TYR A 241 -17.13 -6.87 12.70
CA TYR A 241 -15.74 -6.76 13.14
C TYR A 241 -15.38 -7.88 14.12
N ILE A 242 -14.12 -8.33 14.05
CA ILE A 242 -13.56 -9.36 14.93
C ILE A 242 -12.24 -8.84 15.52
N THR A 243 -12.17 -8.90 16.82
CA THR A 243 -10.95 -8.54 17.57
C THR A 243 -10.56 -9.68 18.49
#